data_5d8bbd4bf9f198d32ac14939ca6be7da
#
_entry.id   5d8bbd4bf9f198d32ac14939ca6be7da
#
_cell.length_a   1.000
_cell.length_b   1.000
_cell.length_c   1.000
_cell.angle_alpha   90.00
_cell.angle_beta   90.00
_cell.angle_gamma   90.00
#
_symmetry.space_group_name_H-M   'P 1'
#
loop_
_entity.id
_entity.type
_entity.pdbx_description
1 polymer ?
#
loop_
_entity_poly.entity_id
_entity_poly.type
_entity_poly.pdbx_seq_one_letter_code
_entity_poly.pdbx_strand_id
1 'polypeptide(L)'
;MVKTHIAAASFLLTMSGANAKAQHTVQRGNNNVVARLIRLEVKPQFRVVLHKAIKDYILYSLTTKGNILSEAFYELDNPSVLWIIERWTNKTVLNKISNGARFKLIDSLSENGLVQPAQTFYVKDLEPLSKQQWRNTADKIDKPVIVMLFVDSKPGTENNFKEVYHRAMPHFRSEPGVINYQLSQLAGDNSRFVTYEKFRNEDAFQYHLNFPPIKPVLDYLNTSIKKQPFQTGLHKLIEFAPLTGQ
;
A
#
# COMPACT_ATOMS: atom_id res chain seq x y z
N MET A 1 54.19 56.09 40.38
CA MET A 1 53.62 55.87 38.99
C MET A 1 54.01 54.48 38.50
N VAL A 2 53.12 53.54 38.61
CA VAL A 2 53.35 52.17 38.22
C VAL A 2 52.55 51.95 36.91
N LYS A 3 53.22 51.63 35.84
CA LYS A 3 52.58 51.28 34.54
C LYS A 3 52.37 49.78 34.50
N THR A 4 51.11 49.38 34.46
CA THR A 4 50.69 47.99 34.29
C THR A 4 50.53 47.70 32.82
N HIS A 5 51.26 46.75 32.30
CA HIS A 5 51.08 46.22 30.95
C HIS A 5 50.05 45.08 30.96
N ILE A 6 49.00 45.25 30.18
CA ILE A 6 47.98 44.20 29.93
C ILE A 6 48.42 43.52 28.64
N ALA A 7 48.77 42.22 28.72
CA ALA A 7 48.99 41.38 27.58
C ALA A 7 47.67 40.82 27.04
N ALA A 8 47.34 41.10 25.80
CA ALA A 8 46.21 40.53 25.12
C ALA A 8 46.60 39.14 24.54
N ALA A 9 46.00 38.08 25.03
CA ALA A 9 46.13 36.74 24.47
C ALA A 9 45.04 36.55 23.39
N SER A 10 45.52 36.46 22.14
CA SER A 10 44.64 36.11 20.99
C SER A 10 44.38 34.61 20.98
N PHE A 11 43.18 34.19 21.22
CA PHE A 11 42.71 32.81 21.02
C PHE A 11 42.28 32.64 19.56
N LEU A 12 43.08 31.93 18.75
CA LEU A 12 42.65 31.44 17.44
C LEU A 12 41.76 30.21 17.63
N LEU A 13 40.45 30.38 17.38
CA LEU A 13 39.53 29.27 17.31
C LEU A 13 39.54 28.69 15.88
N THR A 14 40.24 27.57 15.72
CA THR A 14 40.16 26.79 14.46
C THR A 14 38.87 26.02 14.45
N MET A 15 37.90 26.48 13.68
CA MET A 15 36.69 25.72 13.33
C MET A 15 37.04 24.66 12.30
N SER A 16 37.24 23.42 12.73
CA SER A 16 37.26 22.27 11.82
C SER A 16 35.81 21.93 11.45
N GLY A 17 35.39 22.36 10.25
CA GLY A 17 34.12 21.98 9.66
C GLY A 17 34.11 20.49 9.31
N ALA A 18 33.51 19.69 10.17
CA ALA A 18 33.17 18.31 9.80
C ALA A 18 31.94 18.36 8.90
N ASN A 19 32.15 18.27 7.57
CA ASN A 19 31.11 17.99 6.59
C ASN A 19 30.60 16.56 6.82
N ALA A 20 29.58 16.41 7.65
CA ALA A 20 28.80 15.19 7.73
C ALA A 20 27.97 15.09 6.45
N LYS A 21 28.49 14.41 5.42
CA LYS A 21 27.70 13.93 4.31
C LYS A 21 26.70 12.94 4.89
N ALA A 22 25.42 13.36 4.96
CA ALA A 22 24.32 12.46 5.20
C ALA A 22 24.34 11.42 4.07
N GLN A 23 24.87 10.24 4.33
CA GLN A 23 24.71 9.09 3.47
C GLN A 23 23.23 8.69 3.56
N HIS A 24 22.44 9.08 2.56
CA HIS A 24 21.19 8.42 2.27
C HIS A 24 21.52 6.96 1.94
N THR A 25 21.47 6.11 2.95
CA THR A 25 21.38 4.66 2.75
C THR A 25 20.04 4.40 2.09
N VAL A 26 20.08 4.31 0.76
CA VAL A 26 19.00 3.67 0.00
C VAL A 26 18.90 2.26 0.57
N GLN A 27 17.90 2.01 1.44
CA GLN A 27 17.55 0.66 1.85
C GLN A 27 17.25 -0.10 0.56
N ARG A 28 18.19 -0.98 0.15
CA ARG A 28 17.93 -1.97 -0.90
C ARG A 28 16.69 -2.74 -0.45
N GLY A 29 15.57 -2.49 -1.12
CA GLY A 29 14.31 -3.17 -0.87
C GLY A 29 14.56 -4.67 -0.79
N ASN A 30 14.04 -5.28 0.26
CA ASN A 30 14.18 -6.71 0.52
C ASN A 30 13.58 -7.47 -0.67
N ASN A 31 14.42 -7.96 -1.60
CA ASN A 31 14.02 -8.60 -2.87
C ASN A 31 13.18 -9.89 -2.66
N ASN A 32 12.86 -10.25 -1.41
CA ASN A 32 12.14 -11.45 -1.03
C ASN A 32 10.68 -11.22 -0.62
N VAL A 33 10.24 -9.95 -0.49
CA VAL A 33 8.86 -9.66 -0.12
C VAL A 33 7.92 -10.19 -1.19
N VAL A 34 6.90 -10.91 -0.74
CA VAL A 34 5.81 -11.39 -1.60
C VAL A 34 4.54 -10.65 -1.22
N ALA A 35 3.95 -10.00 -2.21
CA ALA A 35 2.67 -9.32 -2.08
C ALA A 35 1.64 -10.00 -3.00
N ARG A 36 0.42 -10.22 -2.49
CA ARG A 36 -0.70 -10.73 -3.27
C ARG A 36 -2.01 -10.04 -2.93
N LEU A 37 -2.87 -9.98 -3.92
CA LEU A 37 -4.25 -9.55 -3.82
C LEU A 37 -5.11 -10.74 -4.23
N ILE A 38 -6.13 -11.10 -3.45
CA ILE A 38 -7.06 -12.19 -3.77
C ILE A 38 -8.45 -11.60 -3.88
N ARG A 39 -9.10 -11.77 -5.03
CA ARG A 39 -10.48 -11.38 -5.28
C ARG A 39 -11.39 -12.60 -5.24
N LEU A 40 -12.44 -12.51 -4.45
CA LEU A 40 -13.43 -13.56 -4.24
C LEU A 40 -14.82 -12.98 -4.56
N GLU A 41 -15.52 -13.54 -5.54
CA GLU A 41 -16.91 -13.18 -5.82
C GLU A 41 -17.84 -14.22 -5.18
N VAL A 42 -18.46 -13.83 -4.06
CA VAL A 42 -19.10 -14.75 -3.11
C VAL A 42 -20.59 -14.83 -3.37
N LYS A 43 -21.12 -16.05 -3.43
CA LYS A 43 -22.57 -16.29 -3.48
C LYS A 43 -23.23 -15.79 -2.18
N PRO A 44 -24.42 -15.17 -2.22
CA PRO A 44 -25.04 -14.53 -1.07
C PRO A 44 -25.13 -15.41 0.19
N GLN A 45 -25.47 -16.69 0.04
CA GLN A 45 -25.62 -17.64 1.14
C GLN A 45 -24.28 -18.01 1.84
N PHE A 46 -23.12 -17.79 1.19
CA PHE A 46 -21.81 -18.06 1.76
C PHE A 46 -21.14 -16.81 2.35
N ARG A 47 -21.72 -15.62 2.17
CA ARG A 47 -21.09 -14.36 2.56
C ARG A 47 -20.70 -14.33 4.05
N VAL A 48 -21.63 -14.69 4.93
CA VAL A 48 -21.38 -14.65 6.39
C VAL A 48 -20.25 -15.59 6.80
N VAL A 49 -20.27 -16.82 6.30
CA VAL A 49 -19.25 -17.82 6.68
C VAL A 49 -17.87 -17.50 6.11
N LEU A 50 -17.80 -16.99 4.87
CA LEU A 50 -16.54 -16.54 4.26
C LEU A 50 -15.99 -15.29 4.93
N HIS A 51 -16.83 -14.29 5.27
CA HIS A 51 -16.39 -13.13 6.05
C HIS A 51 -15.76 -13.57 7.37
N LYS A 52 -16.42 -14.49 8.11
CA LYS A 52 -15.88 -15.00 9.37
C LYS A 52 -14.55 -15.70 9.16
N ALA A 53 -14.47 -16.63 8.22
CA ALA A 53 -13.26 -17.41 7.95
C ALA A 53 -12.09 -16.49 7.54
N ILE A 54 -12.36 -15.51 6.68
CA ILE A 54 -11.35 -14.53 6.24
C ILE A 54 -10.91 -13.66 7.43
N LYS A 55 -11.84 -13.14 8.24
CA LYS A 55 -11.50 -12.36 9.44
C LYS A 55 -10.59 -13.15 10.38
N ASP A 56 -10.93 -14.40 10.68
CA ASP A 56 -10.15 -15.29 11.56
C ASP A 56 -8.73 -15.56 10.96
N TYR A 57 -8.65 -15.67 9.64
CA TYR A 57 -7.38 -15.82 8.92
C TYR A 57 -6.53 -14.55 9.02
N ILE A 58 -7.11 -13.37 8.77
CA ILE A 58 -6.40 -12.07 8.82
C ILE A 58 -5.84 -11.83 10.22
N LEU A 59 -6.66 -11.99 11.26
CA LEU A 59 -6.23 -11.77 12.64
C LEU A 59 -5.08 -12.70 13.03
N TYR A 60 -5.13 -13.98 12.61
CA TYR A 60 -4.03 -14.91 12.81
C TYR A 60 -2.78 -14.52 12.00
N SER A 61 -2.95 -14.10 10.76
CA SER A 61 -1.86 -13.68 9.88
C SER A 61 -1.07 -12.53 10.48
N LEU A 62 -1.73 -11.55 11.07
CA LEU A 62 -1.11 -10.37 11.68
C LEU A 62 -0.18 -10.73 12.87
N THR A 63 -0.46 -11.81 13.58
CA THR A 63 0.39 -12.32 14.68
C THR A 63 1.52 -13.22 14.19
N THR A 64 1.51 -13.64 12.94
CA THR A 64 2.49 -14.56 12.39
C THR A 64 3.81 -13.85 12.08
N LYS A 65 4.94 -14.44 12.53
CA LYS A 65 6.28 -13.94 12.20
C LYS A 65 6.46 -13.93 10.68
N GLY A 66 6.88 -12.77 10.15
CA GLY A 66 7.07 -12.58 8.72
C GLY A 66 5.86 -11.97 8.01
N ASN A 67 4.75 -11.74 8.71
CA ASN A 67 3.68 -10.89 8.18
C ASN A 67 4.11 -9.42 8.18
N ILE A 68 3.87 -8.75 7.06
CA ILE A 68 4.05 -7.30 6.90
C ILE A 68 2.70 -6.62 7.00
N LEU A 69 1.74 -7.10 6.18
CA LEU A 69 0.36 -6.63 6.12
C LEU A 69 -0.57 -7.81 5.84
N SER A 70 -1.74 -7.81 6.44
CA SER A 70 -2.90 -8.60 6.01
C SER A 70 -4.17 -7.84 6.36
N GLU A 71 -4.97 -7.56 5.35
CA GLU A 71 -6.23 -6.83 5.46
C GLU A 71 -7.28 -7.49 4.56
N ALA A 72 -8.55 -7.34 4.91
CA ALA A 72 -9.67 -7.83 4.10
C ALA A 72 -10.79 -6.80 3.98
N PHE A 73 -11.37 -6.76 2.79
CA PHE A 73 -12.33 -5.76 2.37
C PHE A 73 -13.49 -6.39 1.60
N TYR A 74 -14.61 -5.70 1.54
CA TYR A 74 -15.61 -5.89 0.50
C TYR A 74 -15.71 -4.61 -0.35
N GLU A 75 -16.17 -4.75 -1.60
CA GLU A 75 -16.41 -3.60 -2.46
C GLU A 75 -17.67 -2.85 -2.01
N LEU A 76 -17.58 -1.52 -1.96
CA LEU A 76 -18.70 -0.66 -1.56
C LEU A 76 -19.90 -0.85 -2.49
N ASP A 77 -19.67 -0.89 -3.80
CA ASP A 77 -20.71 -0.97 -4.80
C ASP A 77 -21.20 -2.42 -5.05
N ASN A 78 -20.42 -3.43 -4.62
CA ASN A 78 -20.77 -4.85 -4.69
C ASN A 78 -20.24 -5.62 -3.47
N PRO A 79 -20.97 -5.64 -2.35
CA PRO A 79 -20.53 -6.33 -1.13
C PRO A 79 -20.36 -7.85 -1.25
N SER A 80 -20.68 -8.44 -2.40
CA SER A 80 -20.40 -9.85 -2.68
C SER A 80 -18.96 -10.06 -3.18
N VAL A 81 -18.26 -9.01 -3.56
CA VAL A 81 -16.84 -9.06 -3.94
C VAL A 81 -15.99 -8.76 -2.72
N LEU A 82 -15.19 -9.75 -2.33
CA LEU A 82 -14.25 -9.64 -1.23
C LEU A 82 -12.82 -9.56 -1.75
N TRP A 83 -11.98 -8.84 -1.03
CA TRP A 83 -10.56 -8.72 -1.29
C TRP A 83 -9.77 -9.11 -0.06
N ILE A 84 -8.68 -9.88 -0.24
CA ILE A 84 -7.63 -10.11 0.74
C ILE A 84 -6.36 -9.49 0.20
N ILE A 85 -5.75 -8.59 0.97
CA ILE A 85 -4.52 -7.88 0.59
C ILE A 85 -3.43 -8.28 1.57
N GLU A 86 -2.33 -8.86 1.07
CA GLU A 86 -1.28 -9.40 1.92
C GLU A 86 0.12 -9.04 1.43
N ARG A 87 1.02 -8.89 2.42
CA ARG A 87 2.46 -8.77 2.19
C ARG A 87 3.22 -9.60 3.22
N TRP A 88 4.16 -10.40 2.73
CA TRP A 88 4.92 -11.34 3.54
C TRP A 88 6.41 -11.16 3.27
N THR A 89 7.27 -11.37 4.28
CA THR A 89 8.72 -11.19 4.15
C THR A 89 9.36 -12.11 3.10
N ASN A 90 8.72 -13.25 2.79
CA ASN A 90 9.18 -14.16 1.74
C ASN A 90 8.13 -15.22 1.39
N LYS A 91 8.36 -15.91 0.27
CA LYS A 91 7.48 -16.96 -0.26
C LYS A 91 7.34 -18.17 0.67
N THR A 92 8.37 -18.52 1.41
CA THR A 92 8.32 -19.67 2.36
C THR A 92 7.29 -19.43 3.45
N VAL A 93 7.28 -18.22 4.03
CA VAL A 93 6.28 -17.86 5.05
C VAL A 93 4.88 -17.82 4.44
N LEU A 94 4.71 -17.20 3.26
CA LEU A 94 3.42 -17.19 2.58
C LEU A 94 2.92 -18.61 2.29
N ASN A 95 3.77 -19.50 1.78
CA ASN A 95 3.39 -20.89 1.52
C ASN A 95 2.97 -21.63 2.80
N LYS A 96 3.71 -21.42 3.89
CA LYS A 96 3.36 -22.03 5.19
C LYS A 96 1.96 -21.58 5.64
N ILE A 97 1.66 -20.30 5.56
CA ILE A 97 0.37 -19.77 6.00
C ILE A 97 -0.78 -20.23 5.09
N SER A 98 -0.55 -20.25 3.77
CA SER A 98 -1.53 -20.71 2.78
C SER A 98 -1.83 -22.21 2.90
N ASN A 99 -0.89 -23.01 3.37
CA ASN A 99 -1.12 -24.43 3.65
C ASN A 99 -1.69 -24.68 5.07
N GLY A 100 -1.85 -23.63 5.87
CA GLY A 100 -2.42 -23.73 7.22
C GLY A 100 -3.94 -23.91 7.21
N ALA A 101 -4.46 -24.49 8.31
CA ALA A 101 -5.88 -24.86 8.43
C ALA A 101 -6.86 -23.68 8.16
N ARG A 102 -6.49 -22.45 8.56
CA ARG A 102 -7.35 -21.28 8.38
C ARG A 102 -7.51 -20.90 6.91
N PHE A 103 -6.42 -20.92 6.12
CA PHE A 103 -6.52 -20.61 4.70
C PHE A 103 -7.20 -21.76 3.94
N LYS A 104 -6.91 -23.01 4.30
CA LYS A 104 -7.60 -24.18 3.74
C LYS A 104 -9.12 -24.17 3.99
N LEU A 105 -9.56 -23.59 5.11
CA LEU A 105 -10.99 -23.41 5.35
C LEU A 105 -11.58 -22.41 4.34
N ILE A 106 -10.88 -21.31 4.02
CA ILE A 106 -11.30 -20.38 2.99
C ILE A 106 -11.36 -21.07 1.63
N ASP A 107 -10.35 -21.86 1.27
CA ASP A 107 -10.31 -22.62 0.02
C ASP A 107 -11.52 -23.59 -0.08
N SER A 108 -11.76 -24.39 0.97
CA SER A 108 -12.89 -25.34 1.01
C SER A 108 -14.25 -24.65 0.91
N LEU A 109 -14.43 -23.53 1.61
CA LEU A 109 -15.66 -22.74 1.49
C LEU A 109 -15.81 -22.14 0.09
N SER A 110 -14.70 -21.81 -0.55
CA SER A 110 -14.65 -21.21 -1.90
C SER A 110 -15.07 -22.17 -3.00
N GLU A 111 -14.84 -23.48 -2.86
CA GLU A 111 -15.19 -24.50 -3.86
C GLU A 111 -16.66 -24.42 -4.27
N ASN A 112 -17.58 -24.21 -3.31
CA ASN A 112 -19.02 -24.09 -3.56
C ASN A 112 -19.56 -22.68 -3.34
N GLY A 113 -18.81 -21.84 -2.65
CA GLY A 113 -19.24 -20.52 -2.17
C GLY A 113 -18.98 -19.37 -3.14
N LEU A 114 -18.19 -19.58 -4.18
CA LEU A 114 -17.88 -18.53 -5.15
C LEU A 114 -18.73 -18.64 -6.41
N VAL A 115 -18.98 -17.46 -7.03
CA VAL A 115 -19.65 -17.35 -8.34
C VAL A 115 -18.71 -17.82 -9.46
N GLN A 116 -17.41 -17.54 -9.31
CA GLN A 116 -16.32 -17.93 -10.21
C GLN A 116 -15.06 -18.23 -9.39
N PRO A 117 -14.08 -18.94 -9.93
CA PRO A 117 -12.83 -19.23 -9.22
C PRO A 117 -12.17 -17.97 -8.68
N ALA A 118 -11.55 -18.08 -7.49
CA ALA A 118 -10.80 -17.01 -6.87
C ALA A 118 -9.70 -16.50 -7.81
N GLN A 119 -9.56 -15.18 -7.91
CA GLN A 119 -8.51 -14.54 -8.69
C GLN A 119 -7.38 -14.10 -7.76
N THR A 120 -6.16 -14.54 -8.03
CA THR A 120 -4.98 -14.15 -7.26
C THR A 120 -4.03 -13.35 -8.14
N PHE A 121 -3.72 -12.14 -7.70
CA PHE A 121 -2.76 -11.24 -8.33
C PHE A 121 -1.51 -11.15 -7.45
N TYR A 122 -0.38 -11.63 -7.93
CA TYR A 122 0.90 -11.34 -7.32
C TYR A 122 1.39 -10.00 -7.83
N VAL A 123 1.93 -9.19 -6.93
CA VAL A 123 2.38 -7.84 -7.26
C VAL A 123 3.77 -7.57 -6.69
N LYS A 124 4.49 -6.67 -7.34
CA LYS A 124 5.76 -6.10 -6.88
C LYS A 124 5.53 -4.65 -6.51
N ASP A 125 5.69 -4.32 -5.23
CA ASP A 125 5.61 -2.94 -4.77
C ASP A 125 6.76 -2.13 -5.38
N LEU A 126 6.40 -1.01 -5.98
CA LEU A 126 7.34 0.01 -6.44
C LEU A 126 7.51 1.02 -5.31
N GLU A 127 8.77 1.29 -4.89
CA GLU A 127 9.05 2.12 -3.70
C GLU A 127 8.31 1.62 -2.45
N PRO A 128 8.63 0.39 -1.98
CA PRO A 128 7.84 -0.28 -0.97
C PRO A 128 7.85 0.47 0.36
N LEU A 129 6.69 0.51 0.99
CA LEU A 129 6.53 0.96 2.37
C LEU A 129 7.21 -0.04 3.34
N SER A 130 7.75 0.47 4.43
CA SER A 130 8.21 -0.36 5.54
C SER A 130 7.03 -1.05 6.23
N LYS A 131 7.32 -2.11 6.99
CA LYS A 131 6.29 -2.78 7.81
C LYS A 131 5.57 -1.82 8.76
N GLN A 132 6.29 -0.87 9.35
CA GLN A 132 5.71 0.11 10.25
C GLN A 132 4.71 1.02 9.49
N GLN A 133 5.10 1.53 8.32
CA GLN A 133 4.22 2.35 7.49
C GLN A 133 2.99 1.58 7.01
N TRP A 134 3.15 0.30 6.60
CA TRP A 134 2.02 -0.54 6.22
C TRP A 134 1.01 -0.75 7.36
N ARG A 135 1.47 -0.72 8.60
CA ARG A 135 0.65 -0.89 9.80
C ARG A 135 0.16 0.41 10.41
N ASN A 136 0.33 1.53 9.72
CA ASN A 136 -0.36 2.75 10.08
C ASN A 136 -1.87 2.52 10.02
N THR A 137 -2.57 2.99 11.03
CA THR A 137 -4.01 2.83 11.17
C THR A 137 -4.69 4.19 11.20
N ALA A 138 -5.95 4.22 10.79
CA ALA A 138 -6.83 5.34 11.05
C ALA A 138 -7.07 5.50 12.56
N ASP A 139 -7.36 6.72 13.00
CA ASP A 139 -7.79 6.97 14.36
C ASP A 139 -9.24 6.46 14.55
N LYS A 140 -9.66 6.22 15.81
CA LYS A 140 -11.00 5.69 16.09
C LYS A 140 -12.16 6.55 15.58
N ILE A 141 -11.92 7.84 15.42
CA ILE A 141 -12.91 8.81 14.91
C ILE A 141 -12.92 8.91 13.38
N ASP A 142 -11.90 8.35 12.72
CA ASP A 142 -11.79 8.40 11.27
C ASP A 142 -12.84 7.49 10.61
N LYS A 143 -13.24 7.88 9.40
CA LYS A 143 -14.04 7.07 8.49
C LYS A 143 -13.21 6.85 7.22
N PRO A 144 -12.31 5.86 7.21
CA PRO A 144 -11.35 5.71 6.14
C PRO A 144 -12.00 5.55 4.78
N VAL A 145 -11.47 6.27 3.79
CA VAL A 145 -11.73 6.02 2.38
C VAL A 145 -10.57 5.17 1.85
N ILE A 146 -10.91 4.01 1.29
CA ILE A 146 -9.93 3.05 0.80
C ILE A 146 -10.26 2.74 -0.65
N VAL A 147 -9.27 2.91 -1.53
CA VAL A 147 -9.43 2.65 -2.95
C VAL A 147 -8.26 1.82 -3.50
N MET A 148 -8.58 0.99 -4.48
CA MET A 148 -7.60 0.39 -5.39
C MET A 148 -7.92 0.83 -6.80
N LEU A 149 -6.90 1.18 -7.57
CA LEU A 149 -7.05 1.50 -8.99
C LEU A 149 -6.17 0.55 -9.81
N PHE A 150 -6.79 -0.34 -10.59
CA PHE A 150 -6.09 -1.14 -11.58
C PHE A 150 -5.91 -0.33 -12.87
N VAL A 151 -4.69 -0.33 -13.38
CA VAL A 151 -4.29 0.42 -14.58
C VAL A 151 -3.61 -0.51 -15.57
N ASP A 152 -4.16 -0.58 -16.77
CA ASP A 152 -3.54 -1.26 -17.92
C ASP A 152 -2.95 -0.18 -18.84
N SER A 153 -1.64 0.00 -18.82
CA SER A 153 -0.93 0.96 -19.68
C SER A 153 -1.02 0.58 -21.16
N LYS A 154 -1.11 1.56 -22.06
CA LYS A 154 -0.90 1.33 -23.48
C LYS A 154 0.54 0.87 -23.72
N PRO A 155 0.79 -0.01 -24.70
CA PRO A 155 2.13 -0.50 -25.01
C PRO A 155 3.13 0.65 -25.22
N GLY A 156 4.30 0.56 -24.59
CA GLY A 156 5.36 1.57 -24.68
C GLY A 156 5.23 2.76 -23.75
N THR A 157 4.14 2.86 -22.96
CA THR A 157 3.94 3.96 -22.01
C THR A 157 4.19 3.56 -20.56
N GLU A 158 4.56 2.31 -20.29
CA GLU A 158 4.70 1.73 -18.94
C GLU A 158 5.79 2.43 -18.11
N ASN A 159 6.88 2.81 -18.76
CA ASN A 159 7.97 3.53 -18.09
C ASN A 159 7.56 4.96 -17.75
N ASN A 160 6.79 5.63 -18.62
CA ASN A 160 6.25 6.94 -18.33
C ASN A 160 5.29 6.87 -17.12
N PHE A 161 4.45 5.83 -17.02
CA PHE A 161 3.59 5.62 -15.86
C PHE A 161 4.39 5.52 -14.57
N LYS A 162 5.41 4.67 -14.54
CA LYS A 162 6.31 4.54 -13.38
C LYS A 162 6.98 5.86 -13.02
N GLU A 163 7.41 6.62 -14.02
CA GLU A 163 8.10 7.88 -13.80
C GLU A 163 7.19 8.98 -13.23
N VAL A 164 5.96 9.12 -13.74
CA VAL A 164 5.02 10.12 -13.21
C VAL A 164 4.62 9.79 -11.77
N TYR A 165 4.41 8.51 -11.46
CA TYR A 165 4.16 8.08 -10.07
C TYR A 165 5.38 8.21 -9.18
N HIS A 166 6.56 7.88 -9.65
CA HIS A 166 7.81 8.06 -8.88
C HIS A 166 7.99 9.50 -8.42
N ARG A 167 7.71 10.47 -9.30
CA ARG A 167 7.77 11.90 -8.97
C ARG A 167 6.65 12.32 -8.01
N ALA A 168 5.46 11.80 -8.17
CA ALA A 168 4.30 12.17 -7.36
C ALA A 168 4.29 11.49 -5.97
N MET A 169 4.83 10.27 -5.86
CA MET A 169 4.73 9.42 -4.66
C MET A 169 5.20 10.10 -3.35
N PRO A 170 6.35 10.81 -3.29
CA PRO A 170 6.75 11.50 -2.06
C PRO A 170 5.73 12.55 -1.63
N HIS A 171 5.10 13.24 -2.59
CA HIS A 171 4.07 14.24 -2.34
C HIS A 171 2.81 13.58 -1.81
N PHE A 172 2.31 12.53 -2.46
CA PHE A 172 1.11 11.80 -2.03
C PHE A 172 1.26 11.26 -0.61
N ARG A 173 2.40 10.66 -0.29
CA ARG A 173 2.68 10.14 1.05
C ARG A 173 2.84 11.22 2.13
N SER A 174 3.06 12.48 1.74
CA SER A 174 3.16 13.62 2.66
C SER A 174 1.86 14.39 2.85
N GLU A 175 0.81 14.04 2.11
CA GLU A 175 -0.48 14.71 2.24
C GLU A 175 -1.08 14.50 3.64
N PRO A 176 -1.68 15.56 4.23
CA PRO A 176 -2.41 15.43 5.48
C PRO A 176 -3.58 14.44 5.32
N GLY A 177 -3.58 13.38 6.08
CA GLY A 177 -4.67 12.40 6.04
C GLY A 177 -4.43 11.19 5.13
N VAL A 178 -3.34 11.09 4.41
CA VAL A 178 -2.90 9.82 3.80
C VAL A 178 -2.37 8.89 4.87
N ILE A 179 -2.97 7.70 4.97
CA ILE A 179 -2.52 6.63 5.87
C ILE A 179 -1.52 5.73 5.15
N ASN A 180 -1.90 5.25 3.96
CA ASN A 180 -1.05 4.45 3.08
C ASN A 180 -1.27 4.88 1.63
N TYR A 181 -0.19 4.90 0.86
CA TYR A 181 -0.23 5.06 -0.59
C TYR A 181 0.86 4.19 -1.22
N GLN A 182 0.47 3.20 -2.02
CA GLN A 182 1.40 2.26 -2.65
C GLN A 182 1.01 2.00 -4.08
N LEU A 183 1.99 2.16 -4.99
CA LEU A 183 1.92 1.66 -6.35
C LEU A 183 2.60 0.30 -6.44
N SER A 184 1.95 -0.65 -7.08
CA SER A 184 2.49 -1.98 -7.34
C SER A 184 2.32 -2.36 -8.82
N GLN A 185 3.25 -3.15 -9.34
CA GLN A 185 3.19 -3.71 -10.69
C GLN A 185 2.77 -5.18 -10.60
N LEU A 186 1.87 -5.65 -11.47
CA LEU A 186 1.48 -7.05 -11.51
C LEU A 186 2.67 -7.93 -11.93
N ALA A 187 2.88 -9.02 -11.22
CA ALA A 187 3.92 -9.99 -11.56
C ALA A 187 3.58 -10.69 -12.88
N GLY A 188 4.56 -10.74 -13.78
CA GLY A 188 4.38 -11.36 -15.11
C GLY A 188 3.74 -10.45 -16.16
N ASP A 189 3.32 -9.24 -15.80
CA ASP A 189 2.78 -8.26 -16.77
C ASP A 189 3.31 -6.85 -16.46
N ASN A 190 4.26 -6.41 -17.26
CA ASN A 190 4.92 -5.13 -17.09
C ASN A 190 4.02 -3.92 -17.41
N SER A 191 2.89 -4.13 -18.06
CA SER A 191 1.96 -3.06 -18.45
C SER A 191 0.83 -2.83 -17.45
N ARG A 192 0.70 -3.71 -16.45
CA ARG A 192 -0.40 -3.65 -15.48
C ARG A 192 0.07 -3.25 -14.10
N PHE A 193 -0.65 -2.32 -13.52
CA PHE A 193 -0.36 -1.74 -12.21
C PHE A 193 -1.61 -1.72 -11.35
N VAL A 194 -1.40 -1.59 -10.05
CA VAL A 194 -2.46 -1.33 -9.08
C VAL A 194 -1.96 -0.35 -8.03
N THR A 195 -2.76 0.66 -7.72
CA THR A 195 -2.56 1.48 -6.52
C THR A 195 -3.35 0.88 -5.36
N TYR A 196 -2.85 1.06 -4.15
CA TYR A 196 -3.59 0.90 -2.91
C TYR A 196 -3.45 2.18 -2.11
N GLU A 197 -4.58 2.79 -1.81
CA GLU A 197 -4.67 4.12 -1.23
C GLU A 197 -5.63 4.09 -0.04
N LYS A 198 -5.17 4.55 1.12
CA LYS A 198 -5.96 4.62 2.35
C LYS A 198 -5.86 6.03 2.92
N PHE A 199 -6.99 6.69 3.02
CA PHE A 199 -7.15 8.05 3.54
C PHE A 199 -7.95 8.03 4.84
N ARG A 200 -7.71 8.99 5.74
CA ARG A 200 -8.42 9.08 7.02
C ARG A 200 -9.92 9.27 6.87
N ASN A 201 -10.34 10.03 5.87
CA ASN A 201 -11.74 10.36 5.64
C ASN A 201 -11.96 10.90 4.22
N GLU A 202 -13.18 11.22 3.89
CA GLU A 202 -13.56 11.77 2.59
C GLU A 202 -12.86 13.11 2.29
N ASP A 203 -12.70 13.99 3.28
CA ASP A 203 -12.03 15.28 3.08
C ASP A 203 -10.57 15.09 2.65
N ALA A 204 -9.87 14.13 3.26
CA ALA A 204 -8.50 13.78 2.87
C ALA A 204 -8.45 13.19 1.45
N PHE A 205 -9.42 12.37 1.07
CA PHE A 205 -9.53 11.85 -0.30
C PHE A 205 -9.83 12.96 -1.30
N GLN A 206 -10.73 13.88 -0.99
CA GLN A 206 -11.04 15.04 -1.85
C GLN A 206 -9.84 15.99 -1.95
N TYR A 207 -9.06 16.17 -0.87
CA TYR A 207 -7.82 16.92 -0.91
C TYR A 207 -6.84 16.28 -1.92
N HIS A 208 -6.65 14.95 -1.87
CA HIS A 208 -5.79 14.23 -2.80
C HIS A 208 -6.20 14.44 -4.27
N LEU A 209 -7.49 14.33 -4.58
CA LEU A 209 -8.00 14.51 -5.95
C LEU A 209 -7.76 15.91 -6.51
N ASN A 210 -7.61 16.93 -5.66
CA ASN A 210 -7.37 18.33 -6.02
C ASN A 210 -5.92 18.76 -5.78
N PHE A 211 -5.06 17.87 -5.29
CA PHE A 211 -3.67 18.17 -4.97
C PHE A 211 -2.84 18.37 -6.25
N PRO A 212 -2.15 19.52 -6.45
CA PRO A 212 -1.51 19.80 -7.74
C PRO A 212 -0.55 18.72 -8.27
N PRO A 213 0.24 18.02 -7.44
CA PRO A 213 1.10 16.92 -7.89
C PRO A 213 0.38 15.73 -8.53
N ILE A 214 -0.95 15.59 -8.37
CA ILE A 214 -1.72 14.52 -9.03
C ILE A 214 -1.91 14.75 -10.53
N LYS A 215 -1.81 16.00 -10.99
CA LYS A 215 -2.14 16.37 -12.37
C LYS A 215 -1.40 15.53 -13.42
N PRO A 216 -0.07 15.33 -13.38
CA PRO A 216 0.61 14.50 -14.37
C PRO A 216 0.13 13.03 -14.36
N VAL A 217 -0.29 12.52 -13.20
CA VAL A 217 -0.86 11.18 -13.07
C VAL A 217 -2.23 11.13 -13.74
N LEU A 218 -3.11 12.10 -13.48
CA LEU A 218 -4.42 12.20 -14.13
C LEU A 218 -4.30 12.37 -15.65
N ASP A 219 -3.37 13.19 -16.11
CA ASP A 219 -3.10 13.37 -17.54
C ASP A 219 -2.69 12.03 -18.19
N TYR A 220 -1.84 11.25 -17.51
CA TYR A 220 -1.49 9.90 -17.97
C TYR A 220 -2.70 8.97 -17.98
N LEU A 221 -3.47 8.90 -16.90
CA LEU A 221 -4.64 8.03 -16.77
C LEU A 221 -5.71 8.36 -17.82
N ASN A 222 -5.87 9.63 -18.21
CA ASN A 222 -6.83 10.05 -19.21
C ASN A 222 -6.38 9.80 -20.67
N THR A 223 -5.08 9.57 -20.93
CA THR A 223 -4.55 9.49 -22.30
C THR A 223 -3.87 8.16 -22.64
N SER A 224 -3.23 7.53 -21.66
CA SER A 224 -2.20 6.51 -21.90
C SER A 224 -2.54 5.13 -21.36
N ILE A 225 -3.79 4.87 -20.96
CA ILE A 225 -4.27 3.56 -20.54
C ILE A 225 -5.19 2.92 -21.60
N LYS A 226 -5.30 1.59 -21.56
CA LYS A 226 -6.07 0.81 -22.57
C LYS A 226 -7.57 1.00 -22.46
N LYS A 227 -8.11 1.11 -21.24
CA LYS A 227 -9.54 1.25 -20.98
C LYS A 227 -9.86 2.61 -20.40
N GLN A 228 -10.76 3.33 -21.07
CA GLN A 228 -11.29 4.61 -20.62
C GLN A 228 -12.78 4.47 -20.26
N PRO A 229 -13.29 5.22 -19.31
CA PRO A 229 -12.56 6.09 -18.40
C PRO A 229 -11.77 5.26 -17.37
N PHE A 230 -10.69 5.81 -16.79
CA PHE A 230 -9.84 5.08 -15.82
C PHE A 230 -10.62 4.63 -14.58
N GLN A 231 -11.72 5.30 -14.26
CA GLN A 231 -12.62 4.94 -13.16
C GLN A 231 -13.18 3.51 -13.28
N THR A 232 -13.15 2.90 -14.46
CA THR A 232 -13.56 1.50 -14.63
C THR A 232 -12.64 0.51 -13.90
N GLY A 233 -11.41 0.92 -13.59
CA GLY A 233 -10.46 0.15 -12.79
C GLY A 233 -10.47 0.50 -11.30
N LEU A 234 -11.34 1.42 -10.86
CA LEU A 234 -11.42 1.89 -9.49
C LEU A 234 -12.33 1.00 -8.65
N HIS A 235 -11.80 0.48 -7.55
CA HIS A 235 -12.51 -0.28 -6.54
C HIS A 235 -12.53 0.48 -5.23
N LYS A 236 -13.71 0.86 -4.75
CA LYS A 236 -13.92 1.44 -3.41
C LYS A 236 -14.12 0.32 -2.41
N LEU A 237 -13.34 0.34 -1.34
CA LEU A 237 -13.23 -0.77 -0.40
C LEU A 237 -13.71 -0.38 0.99
N ILE A 238 -14.41 -1.31 1.65
CA ILE A 238 -14.78 -1.21 3.06
C ILE A 238 -14.04 -2.31 3.82
N GLU A 239 -13.23 -1.91 4.78
CA GLU A 239 -12.46 -2.84 5.62
C GLU A 239 -13.39 -3.60 6.57
N PHE A 240 -13.20 -4.92 6.67
CA PHE A 240 -13.87 -5.75 7.68
C PHE A 240 -12.88 -6.58 8.52
N ALA A 241 -11.59 -6.58 8.14
CA ALA A 241 -10.53 -7.20 8.95
C ALA A 241 -9.14 -6.68 8.56
N PRO A 242 -8.28 -6.26 9.53
CA PRO A 242 -8.71 -5.93 10.89
C PRO A 242 -9.52 -4.64 10.87
N LEU A 243 -10.53 -4.55 11.69
CA LEU A 243 -11.16 -3.24 11.91
C LEU A 243 -10.18 -2.41 12.74
N THR A 244 -9.66 -1.36 12.14
CA THR A 244 -8.77 -0.42 12.83
C THR A 244 -9.54 0.27 13.94
N GLY A 245 -9.03 0.18 15.16
CA GLY A 245 -9.59 0.89 16.33
C GLY A 245 -10.59 0.13 17.19
N GLN A 246 -10.74 -1.20 17.05
CA GLN A 246 -11.44 -2.03 18.02
C GLN A 246 -10.49 -2.56 19.09
#